data_1b2fddb5485b90855e23a532e96e7365
#
_entry.id   1b2fddb5485b90855e23a532e96e7365
#
_cell.length_a   1.000
_cell.length_b   1.000
_cell.length_c   1.000
_cell.angle_alpha   90.00
_cell.angle_beta   90.00
_cell.angle_gamma   90.00
#
_symmetry.space_group_name_H-M   'P 1'
#
loop_
_entity.id
_entity.type
_entity.pdbx_description
1 polymer ?
#
loop_
_entity_poly.entity_id
_entity_poly.type
_entity_poly.pdbx_seq_one_letter_code
_entity_poly.pdbx_strand_id
1 'polypeptide(L)'
;MLTLFFTDQINNGSTQTLGKDEAHHAIKVLRLNLGEVIKISDGVKKWVSGPIIEISKKELTISVSEKGEFEEKKPELVLVQAVTKSDRNKEMLELAIEAGVDRIIPWQAERSISKWQSDSAQKWEIGIKEACKQARQIRLPKLMPLLTTAGVVQLLSKDAQAIVFHESAGEKFAQLQLAQSLTSIFLIIGPEGGISPSELSLFENG
;
A
#
# COMPACT_ATOMS: atom_id res chain seq x y z
N MET A 1 -20.96 2.22 3.60
CA MET A 1 -19.68 1.99 2.84
C MET A 1 -19.52 0.49 2.71
N LEU A 2 -19.21 -0.05 1.50
CA LEU A 2 -19.23 -1.49 1.25
C LEU A 2 -17.99 -2.19 1.82
N THR A 3 -18.15 -3.44 2.26
CA THR A 3 -17.02 -4.31 2.64
C THR A 3 -16.19 -4.65 1.39
N LEU A 4 -14.86 -4.54 1.49
CA LEU A 4 -13.92 -4.75 0.37
C LEU A 4 -13.20 -6.09 0.51
N PHE A 5 -13.11 -6.79 -0.60
CA PHE A 5 -12.33 -8.01 -0.77
C PHE A 5 -11.41 -7.91 -1.97
N PHE A 6 -10.38 -8.77 -2.02
CA PHE A 6 -9.46 -8.82 -3.13
C PHE A 6 -9.48 -10.17 -3.82
N THR A 7 -9.28 -10.15 -5.14
CA THR A 7 -9.16 -11.34 -5.99
C THR A 7 -8.01 -11.17 -6.96
N ASP A 8 -7.48 -12.25 -7.48
CA ASP A 8 -6.40 -12.19 -8.47
C ASP A 8 -6.89 -11.66 -9.83
N GLN A 9 -8.19 -11.81 -10.12
CA GLN A 9 -8.75 -11.42 -11.41
C GLN A 9 -10.22 -11.01 -11.30
N ILE A 10 -10.58 -9.93 -11.97
CA ILE A 10 -11.96 -9.50 -12.17
C ILE A 10 -12.45 -10.00 -13.53
N ASN A 11 -13.55 -10.73 -13.53
CA ASN A 11 -14.19 -11.25 -14.72
C ASN A 11 -15.00 -10.16 -15.44
N ASN A 12 -15.14 -10.30 -16.77
CA ASN A 12 -15.98 -9.37 -17.55
C ASN A 12 -17.48 -9.77 -17.55
N GLY A 13 -17.84 -10.85 -16.86
CA GLY A 13 -19.21 -11.37 -16.80
C GLY A 13 -20.17 -10.58 -15.90
N SER A 14 -21.39 -11.09 -15.79
CA SER A 14 -22.42 -10.58 -14.88
C SER A 14 -22.28 -11.07 -13.44
N THR A 15 -21.34 -11.96 -13.17
CA THR A 15 -21.06 -12.52 -11.84
C THR A 15 -19.57 -12.51 -11.55
N GLN A 16 -19.22 -12.41 -10.27
CA GLN A 16 -17.84 -12.52 -9.77
C GLN A 16 -17.83 -13.44 -8.55
N THR A 17 -16.88 -14.37 -8.54
CA THR A 17 -16.71 -15.31 -7.43
C THR A 17 -15.46 -14.97 -6.62
N LEU A 18 -15.59 -14.96 -5.29
CA LEU A 18 -14.52 -15.01 -4.32
C LEU A 18 -14.28 -16.44 -3.91
N GLY A 19 -13.02 -16.86 -3.89
CA GLY A 19 -12.62 -18.19 -3.43
C GLY A 19 -11.65 -18.14 -2.25
N LYS A 20 -11.29 -19.33 -1.76
CA LYS A 20 -10.25 -19.55 -0.75
C LYS A 20 -10.43 -18.69 0.52
N ASP A 21 -9.35 -18.01 0.91
CA ASP A 21 -9.27 -17.25 2.18
C ASP A 21 -10.22 -16.07 2.24
N GLU A 22 -10.44 -15.39 1.11
CA GLU A 22 -11.35 -14.24 1.04
C GLU A 22 -12.81 -14.67 1.24
N ALA A 23 -13.23 -15.78 0.63
CA ALA A 23 -14.55 -16.35 0.85
C ALA A 23 -14.70 -16.87 2.29
N HIS A 24 -13.67 -17.52 2.84
CA HIS A 24 -13.66 -17.95 4.24
C HIS A 24 -13.80 -16.75 5.19
N HIS A 25 -13.07 -15.68 4.96
CA HIS A 25 -13.16 -14.45 5.75
C HIS A 25 -14.58 -13.85 5.68
N ALA A 26 -15.15 -13.72 4.48
CA ALA A 26 -16.50 -13.21 4.29
C ALA A 26 -17.57 -14.04 5.02
N ILE A 27 -17.49 -15.38 4.91
CA ILE A 27 -18.53 -16.30 5.40
C ILE A 27 -18.36 -16.56 6.90
N LYS A 28 -17.15 -16.85 7.37
CA LYS A 28 -16.90 -17.34 8.74
C LYS A 28 -16.58 -16.24 9.73
N VAL A 29 -15.85 -15.20 9.30
CA VAL A 29 -15.45 -14.10 10.18
C VAL A 29 -16.49 -13.00 10.16
N LEU A 30 -16.83 -12.50 8.98
CA LEU A 30 -17.80 -11.40 8.81
C LEU A 30 -19.26 -11.87 8.79
N ARG A 31 -19.50 -13.16 8.55
CA ARG A 31 -20.83 -13.81 8.54
C ARG A 31 -21.82 -13.14 7.58
N LEU A 32 -21.31 -12.78 6.39
CA LEU A 32 -22.12 -12.15 5.36
C LEU A 32 -23.20 -13.11 4.85
N ASN A 33 -24.34 -12.54 4.46
CA ASN A 33 -25.53 -13.26 4.03
C ASN A 33 -25.87 -12.96 2.58
N LEU A 34 -26.76 -13.78 2.00
CA LEU A 34 -27.34 -13.51 0.68
C LEU A 34 -28.02 -12.13 0.64
N GLY A 35 -27.85 -11.42 -0.46
CA GLY A 35 -28.40 -10.08 -0.67
C GLY A 35 -27.51 -8.93 -0.16
N GLU A 36 -26.55 -9.18 0.73
CA GLU A 36 -25.61 -8.14 1.15
C GLU A 36 -24.70 -7.71 0.00
N VAL A 37 -24.50 -6.39 -0.13
CA VAL A 37 -23.68 -5.82 -1.21
C VAL A 37 -22.24 -5.68 -0.75
N ILE A 38 -21.33 -6.23 -1.54
CA ILE A 38 -19.88 -6.14 -1.30
C ILE A 38 -19.16 -5.58 -2.52
N LYS A 39 -17.91 -5.16 -2.31
CA LYS A 39 -17.00 -4.74 -3.38
C LYS A 39 -15.85 -5.71 -3.48
N ILE A 40 -15.45 -6.06 -4.69
CA ILE A 40 -14.32 -6.94 -5.00
C ILE A 40 -13.40 -6.19 -5.95
N SER A 41 -12.10 -6.15 -5.64
CA SER A 41 -11.07 -5.52 -6.45
C SER A 41 -9.98 -6.54 -6.84
N ASP A 42 -9.31 -6.31 -7.98
CA ASP A 42 -8.08 -7.03 -8.33
C ASP A 42 -6.83 -6.44 -7.65
N GLY A 43 -7.03 -5.37 -6.87
CA GLY A 43 -5.95 -4.67 -6.18
C GLY A 43 -5.04 -3.83 -7.09
N VAL A 44 -5.26 -3.85 -8.39
CA VAL A 44 -4.42 -3.17 -9.38
C VAL A 44 -5.19 -2.04 -10.05
N LYS A 45 -6.27 -2.39 -10.74
CA LYS A 45 -7.01 -1.44 -11.56
C LYS A 45 -8.52 -1.61 -11.49
N LYS A 46 -9.03 -2.84 -11.51
CA LYS A 46 -10.45 -3.13 -11.70
C LYS A 46 -11.16 -3.47 -10.39
N TRP A 47 -12.42 -3.07 -10.33
CA TRP A 47 -13.29 -3.47 -9.24
C TRP A 47 -14.72 -3.70 -9.73
N VAL A 48 -15.45 -4.53 -9.00
CA VAL A 48 -16.88 -4.77 -9.18
C VAL A 48 -17.58 -4.70 -7.84
N SER A 49 -18.87 -4.39 -7.83
CA SER A 49 -19.72 -4.51 -6.64
C SER A 49 -21.08 -5.08 -6.99
N GLY A 50 -21.72 -5.68 -5.99
CA GLY A 50 -23.06 -6.21 -6.15
C GLY A 50 -23.49 -7.11 -4.99
N PRO A 51 -24.76 -7.54 -4.98
CA PRO A 51 -25.32 -8.39 -3.95
C PRO A 51 -24.76 -9.83 -4.06
N ILE A 52 -24.58 -10.44 -2.91
CA ILE A 52 -24.25 -11.87 -2.79
C ILE A 52 -25.46 -12.68 -3.23
N ILE A 53 -25.28 -13.54 -4.24
CA ILE A 53 -26.32 -14.40 -4.80
C ILE A 53 -26.14 -15.87 -4.46
N GLU A 54 -24.91 -16.27 -4.10
CA GLU A 54 -24.60 -17.65 -3.75
C GLU A 54 -23.50 -17.70 -2.68
N ILE A 55 -23.66 -18.60 -1.72
CA ILE A 55 -22.69 -18.89 -0.67
C ILE A 55 -22.52 -20.42 -0.59
N SER A 56 -21.30 -20.89 -0.78
CA SER A 56 -20.91 -22.29 -0.58
C SER A 56 -19.90 -22.42 0.57
N LYS A 57 -19.40 -23.63 0.83
CA LYS A 57 -18.38 -23.84 1.89
C LYS A 57 -17.05 -23.10 1.62
N LYS A 58 -16.70 -22.85 0.35
CA LYS A 58 -15.39 -22.37 -0.08
C LYS A 58 -15.44 -21.15 -1.00
N GLU A 59 -16.61 -20.77 -1.45
CA GLU A 59 -16.80 -19.72 -2.44
C GLU A 59 -18.03 -18.88 -2.11
N LEU A 60 -17.97 -17.63 -2.56
CA LEU A 60 -19.05 -16.67 -2.48
C LEU A 60 -19.15 -15.96 -3.83
N THR A 61 -20.35 -15.92 -4.41
CA THR A 61 -20.59 -15.29 -5.72
C THR A 61 -21.51 -14.10 -5.58
N ILE A 62 -21.15 -12.99 -6.23
CA ILE A 62 -21.98 -11.79 -6.37
C ILE A 62 -22.54 -11.68 -7.78
N SER A 63 -23.73 -11.07 -7.88
CA SER A 63 -24.23 -10.51 -9.14
C SER A 63 -23.64 -9.12 -9.32
N VAL A 64 -22.94 -8.86 -10.43
CA VAL A 64 -22.27 -7.58 -10.67
C VAL A 64 -23.31 -6.50 -11.00
N SER A 65 -23.47 -5.53 -10.13
CA SER A 65 -24.34 -4.35 -10.32
C SER A 65 -23.57 -3.13 -10.81
N GLU A 66 -22.32 -2.98 -10.33
CA GLU A 66 -21.45 -1.87 -10.71
C GLU A 66 -20.05 -2.39 -10.96
N LYS A 67 -19.34 -1.70 -11.84
CA LYS A 67 -17.92 -1.95 -12.15
C LYS A 67 -17.22 -0.65 -12.42
N GLY A 68 -15.92 -0.63 -12.18
CA GLY A 68 -15.10 0.55 -12.47
C GLY A 68 -13.63 0.21 -12.54
N GLU A 69 -12.87 1.22 -12.89
CA GLU A 69 -11.42 1.16 -12.91
C GLU A 69 -10.84 2.26 -12.03
N PHE A 70 -9.68 1.99 -11.47
CA PHE A 70 -8.88 3.00 -10.76
C PHE A 70 -8.10 3.80 -11.79
N GLU A 71 -8.23 5.12 -11.71
CA GLU A 71 -7.43 6.03 -12.53
C GLU A 71 -6.11 6.32 -11.83
N GLU A 72 -5.01 6.15 -12.54
CA GLU A 72 -3.69 6.51 -12.02
C GLU A 72 -3.62 8.03 -11.82
N LYS A 73 -3.24 8.42 -10.60
CA LYS A 73 -3.04 9.82 -10.25
C LYS A 73 -1.56 10.18 -10.36
N LYS A 74 -1.28 11.41 -10.73
CA LYS A 74 0.07 11.98 -10.67
C LYS A 74 0.03 13.22 -9.77
N PRO A 75 1.11 13.46 -9.03
CA PRO A 75 2.30 12.61 -8.89
C PRO A 75 2.00 11.29 -8.14
N GLU A 76 2.78 10.24 -8.46
CA GLU A 76 2.80 8.99 -7.68
C GLU A 76 3.39 9.26 -6.29
N LEU A 77 2.73 8.81 -5.24
CA LEU A 77 3.22 8.95 -3.87
C LEU A 77 3.99 7.70 -3.45
N VAL A 78 5.29 7.84 -3.23
CA VAL A 78 6.21 6.75 -2.93
C VAL A 78 6.70 6.86 -1.49
N LEU A 79 6.42 5.87 -0.66
CA LEU A 79 6.97 5.78 0.69
C LEU A 79 8.29 4.98 0.68
N VAL A 80 9.38 5.59 1.06
CA VAL A 80 10.64 4.93 1.38
C VAL A 80 10.71 4.77 2.90
N GLN A 81 10.43 3.57 3.37
CA GLN A 81 10.34 3.28 4.79
C GLN A 81 11.56 2.48 5.26
N ALA A 82 12.32 3.03 6.18
CA ALA A 82 13.38 2.27 6.83
C ALA A 82 12.81 1.06 7.59
N VAL A 83 13.56 -0.04 7.56
CA VAL A 83 13.19 -1.26 8.29
C VAL A 83 13.21 -0.97 9.79
N THR A 84 12.05 -1.08 10.43
CA THR A 84 11.83 -0.88 11.87
C THR A 84 11.51 -2.19 12.56
N LYS A 85 11.27 -2.15 13.88
CA LYS A 85 10.80 -3.31 14.61
C LYS A 85 9.42 -3.75 14.13
N SER A 86 9.18 -5.06 14.12
CA SER A 86 7.97 -5.67 13.54
C SER A 86 6.65 -5.22 14.15
N ASP A 87 6.65 -4.82 15.43
CA ASP A 87 5.46 -4.33 16.14
C ASP A 87 4.92 -3.00 15.62
N ARG A 88 5.77 -2.20 14.96
CA ARG A 88 5.39 -0.91 14.35
C ARG A 88 4.95 -1.02 12.88
N ASN A 89 5.23 -2.15 12.24
CA ASN A 89 4.93 -2.31 10.81
C ASN A 89 3.44 -2.18 10.50
N LYS A 90 2.57 -2.71 11.36
CA LYS A 90 1.12 -2.65 11.15
C LYS A 90 0.62 -1.20 11.13
N GLU A 91 0.94 -0.42 12.15
CA GLU A 91 0.54 0.98 12.26
C GLU A 91 1.11 1.82 11.10
N MET A 92 2.38 1.61 10.75
CA MET A 92 3.02 2.28 9.62
C MET A 92 2.29 2.00 8.31
N LEU A 93 1.94 0.72 8.03
CA LEU A 93 1.22 0.35 6.83
C LEU A 93 -0.20 0.95 6.81
N GLU A 94 -0.92 0.95 7.93
CA GLU A 94 -2.24 1.57 8.05
C GLU A 94 -2.17 3.07 7.72
N LEU A 95 -1.22 3.80 8.30
CA LEU A 95 -1.01 5.23 8.03
C LEU A 95 -0.62 5.49 6.56
N ALA A 96 0.28 4.66 6.00
CA ALA A 96 0.69 4.78 4.60
C ALA A 96 -0.48 4.60 3.63
N ILE A 97 -1.34 3.62 3.90
CA ILE A 97 -2.55 3.35 3.09
C ILE A 97 -3.55 4.50 3.22
N GLU A 98 -3.81 4.99 4.43
CA GLU A 98 -4.71 6.13 4.66
C GLU A 98 -4.20 7.40 3.99
N ALA A 99 -2.88 7.60 3.95
CA ALA A 99 -2.25 8.71 3.22
C ALA A 99 -2.33 8.56 1.69
N GLY A 100 -2.74 7.40 1.18
CA GLY A 100 -2.89 7.15 -0.25
C GLY A 100 -1.60 6.87 -0.99
N VAL A 101 -0.62 6.25 -0.30
CA VAL A 101 0.65 5.84 -0.89
C VAL A 101 0.42 4.83 -2.03
N ASP A 102 1.06 5.05 -3.17
CA ASP A 102 0.97 4.20 -4.37
C ASP A 102 2.04 3.11 -4.41
N ARG A 103 3.19 3.37 -3.78
CA ARG A 103 4.34 2.45 -3.78
C ARG A 103 5.08 2.52 -2.45
N ILE A 104 5.48 1.36 -1.93
CA ILE A 104 6.24 1.24 -0.68
C ILE A 104 7.58 0.58 -1.00
N ILE A 105 8.66 1.23 -0.59
CA ILE A 105 10.05 0.78 -0.75
C ILE A 105 10.63 0.51 0.64
N PRO A 106 10.83 -0.75 1.03
CA PRO A 106 11.58 -1.07 2.23
C PRO A 106 13.03 -0.62 2.06
N TRP A 107 13.56 0.05 3.07
CA TRP A 107 14.93 0.58 3.05
C TRP A 107 15.73 0.06 4.24
N GLN A 108 16.87 -0.61 3.98
CA GLN A 108 17.80 -0.98 5.02
C GLN A 108 18.74 0.19 5.32
N ALA A 109 18.29 1.08 6.19
CA ALA A 109 19.11 2.20 6.65
C ALA A 109 20.27 1.74 7.54
N GLU A 110 21.33 2.54 7.62
CA GLU A 110 22.52 2.26 8.42
C GLU A 110 22.19 2.02 9.90
N ARG A 111 21.29 2.81 10.46
CA ARG A 111 20.88 2.74 11.87
C ARG A 111 19.61 1.93 12.11
N SER A 112 19.16 1.14 11.11
CA SER A 112 18.06 0.19 11.33
C SER A 112 18.49 -0.90 12.30
N ILE A 113 17.81 -0.98 13.44
CA ILE A 113 18.06 -2.00 14.47
C ILE A 113 17.65 -3.38 13.93
N SER A 114 16.53 -3.45 13.23
CA SER A 114 16.01 -4.66 12.61
C SER A 114 16.62 -4.90 11.24
N LYS A 115 16.71 -6.18 10.87
CA LYS A 115 17.13 -6.61 9.54
C LYS A 115 15.96 -7.16 8.76
N TRP A 116 15.93 -6.89 7.47
CA TRP A 116 14.98 -7.50 6.56
C TRP A 116 15.22 -9.00 6.46
N GLN A 117 14.18 -9.80 6.74
CA GLN A 117 14.23 -11.26 6.73
C GLN A 117 13.59 -11.81 5.44
N SER A 118 13.80 -13.09 5.17
CA SER A 118 13.27 -13.76 3.99
C SER A 118 11.74 -13.73 3.89
N ASP A 119 11.04 -13.66 5.03
CA ASP A 119 9.57 -13.60 5.14
C ASP A 119 9.01 -12.18 5.29
N SER A 120 9.88 -11.15 5.35
CA SER A 120 9.46 -9.76 5.59
C SER A 120 8.57 -9.23 4.48
N ALA A 121 8.89 -9.54 3.21
CA ALA A 121 8.08 -9.12 2.07
C ALA A 121 6.65 -9.69 2.17
N GLN A 122 6.53 -10.98 2.44
CA GLN A 122 5.22 -11.63 2.60
C GLN A 122 4.41 -11.03 3.75
N LYS A 123 5.05 -10.73 4.89
CA LYS A 123 4.39 -10.09 6.04
C LYS A 123 3.88 -8.69 5.69
N TRP A 124 4.67 -7.91 4.95
CA TRP A 124 4.27 -6.58 4.52
C TRP A 124 3.15 -6.65 3.46
N GLU A 125 3.18 -7.56 2.51
CA GLU A 125 2.10 -7.77 1.54
C GLU A 125 0.77 -8.11 2.21
N ILE A 126 0.79 -9.00 3.22
CA ILE A 126 -0.38 -9.31 4.05
C ILE A 126 -0.87 -8.05 4.78
N GLY A 127 0.04 -7.32 5.43
CA GLY A 127 -0.29 -6.08 6.15
C GLY A 127 -0.89 -5.01 5.24
N ILE A 128 -0.34 -4.80 4.05
CA ILE A 128 -0.86 -3.89 3.02
C ILE A 128 -2.30 -4.29 2.65
N LYS A 129 -2.54 -5.55 2.38
CA LYS A 129 -3.86 -6.06 2.02
C LYS A 129 -4.89 -5.82 3.12
N GLU A 130 -4.52 -6.12 4.38
CA GLU A 130 -5.37 -5.88 5.54
C GLU A 130 -5.66 -4.38 5.75
N ALA A 131 -4.63 -3.53 5.68
CA ALA A 131 -4.77 -2.08 5.79
C ALA A 131 -5.67 -1.50 4.68
N CYS A 132 -5.52 -1.96 3.43
CA CYS A 132 -6.38 -1.56 2.32
C CYS A 132 -7.84 -1.97 2.54
N LYS A 133 -8.11 -3.16 3.10
CA LYS A 133 -9.47 -3.56 3.46
C LYS A 133 -10.08 -2.63 4.51
N GLN A 134 -9.31 -2.28 5.54
CA GLN A 134 -9.76 -1.37 6.59
C GLN A 134 -10.03 0.04 6.06
N ALA A 135 -9.10 0.60 5.29
CA ALA A 135 -9.23 1.92 4.67
C ALA A 135 -10.16 1.93 3.44
N ARG A 136 -10.62 0.75 2.98
CA ARG A 136 -11.46 0.58 1.79
C ARG A 136 -10.81 1.11 0.50
N GLN A 137 -9.50 1.01 0.44
CA GLN A 137 -8.72 1.36 -0.73
C GLN A 137 -8.75 0.20 -1.73
N ILE A 138 -9.29 0.45 -2.91
CA ILE A 138 -9.48 -0.58 -3.96
C ILE A 138 -8.18 -0.96 -4.67
N ARG A 139 -7.13 -0.15 -4.54
CA ARG A 139 -5.79 -0.39 -5.09
C ARG A 139 -4.81 -0.73 -3.98
N LEU A 140 -4.03 -1.78 -4.19
CA LEU A 140 -2.92 -2.16 -3.31
C LEU A 140 -1.68 -1.35 -3.73
N PRO A 141 -1.01 -0.64 -2.81
CA PRO A 141 0.31 -0.10 -3.08
C PRO A 141 1.27 -1.19 -3.54
N LYS A 142 2.12 -0.87 -4.50
CA LYS A 142 3.14 -1.80 -4.96
C LYS A 142 4.27 -1.90 -3.94
N LEU A 143 4.47 -3.07 -3.35
CA LEU A 143 5.66 -3.34 -2.54
C LEU A 143 6.86 -3.59 -3.45
N MET A 144 7.92 -2.83 -3.24
CA MET A 144 9.19 -2.96 -3.97
C MET A 144 10.18 -3.85 -3.20
N PRO A 145 11.19 -4.40 -3.87
CA PRO A 145 12.29 -5.06 -3.17
C PRO A 145 13.00 -4.13 -2.18
N LEU A 146 13.62 -4.73 -1.16
CA LEU A 146 14.47 -3.99 -0.22
C LEU A 146 15.60 -3.25 -0.97
N LEU A 147 15.81 -1.99 -0.62
CA LEU A 147 16.92 -1.20 -1.14
C LEU A 147 17.89 -0.76 -0.04
N THR A 148 19.11 -0.48 -0.46
CA THR A 148 20.10 0.29 0.30
C THR A 148 19.89 1.78 0.05
N THR A 149 20.55 2.66 0.82
CA THR A 149 20.50 4.12 0.61
C THR A 149 20.91 4.50 -0.81
N ALA A 150 22.01 3.93 -1.33
CA ALA A 150 22.43 4.15 -2.71
C ALA A 150 21.37 3.69 -3.74
N GLY A 151 20.69 2.57 -3.47
CA GLY A 151 19.60 2.09 -4.32
C GLY A 151 18.39 3.01 -4.33
N VAL A 152 18.07 3.63 -3.20
CA VAL A 152 17.00 4.65 -3.11
C VAL A 152 17.38 5.88 -3.93
N VAL A 153 18.57 6.42 -3.74
CA VAL A 153 19.08 7.59 -4.48
C VAL A 153 19.02 7.38 -6.00
N GLN A 154 19.38 6.19 -6.48
CA GLN A 154 19.31 5.86 -7.90
C GLN A 154 17.88 5.88 -8.50
N LEU A 155 16.84 5.81 -7.66
CA LEU A 155 15.46 5.91 -8.12
C LEU A 155 14.97 7.36 -8.25
N LEU A 156 15.69 8.31 -7.64
CA LEU A 156 15.32 9.73 -7.72
C LEU A 156 15.63 10.25 -9.13
N SER A 157 14.60 10.67 -9.83
CA SER A 157 14.70 11.26 -11.16
C SER A 157 14.54 12.77 -11.09
N LYS A 158 14.88 13.47 -12.17
CA LYS A 158 14.73 14.94 -12.26
C LYS A 158 13.27 15.40 -12.12
N ASP A 159 12.32 14.53 -12.43
CA ASP A 159 10.88 14.81 -12.33
C ASP A 159 10.27 14.27 -11.03
N ALA A 160 11.11 13.90 -10.06
CA ALA A 160 10.72 13.49 -8.73
C ALA A 160 11.14 14.53 -7.68
N GLN A 161 10.38 14.62 -6.60
CA GLN A 161 10.77 15.37 -5.40
C GLN A 161 10.89 14.41 -4.23
N ALA A 162 12.04 14.42 -3.56
CA ALA A 162 12.27 13.69 -2.33
C ALA A 162 12.07 14.59 -1.11
N ILE A 163 11.35 14.09 -0.12
CA ILE A 163 11.11 14.75 1.16
C ILE A 163 11.63 13.84 2.24
N VAL A 164 12.73 14.23 2.88
CA VAL A 164 13.34 13.47 3.97
C VAL A 164 12.78 13.98 5.29
N PHE A 165 12.11 13.12 6.04
CA PHE A 165 11.62 13.44 7.37
C PHE A 165 12.75 13.25 8.39
N HIS A 166 13.25 14.35 8.91
CA HIS A 166 14.34 14.36 9.89
C HIS A 166 14.02 15.29 11.07
N GLU A 167 14.39 14.90 12.28
CA GLU A 167 14.09 15.65 13.51
C GLU A 167 14.71 17.04 13.56
N SER A 168 15.87 17.21 12.91
CA SER A 168 16.56 18.51 12.82
C SER A 168 16.17 19.35 11.60
N ALA A 169 15.13 18.96 10.83
CA ALA A 169 14.69 19.71 9.69
C ALA A 169 14.19 21.11 10.10
N GLY A 170 14.73 22.14 9.47
CA GLY A 170 14.32 23.54 9.72
C GLY A 170 12.99 23.92 9.08
N GLU A 171 12.56 23.18 8.05
CA GLU A 171 11.34 23.45 7.29
C GLU A 171 10.21 22.52 7.73
N LYS A 172 9.01 23.08 7.89
CA LYS A 172 7.82 22.31 8.23
C LYS A 172 7.19 21.73 6.97
N PHE A 173 6.76 20.46 7.01
CA PHE A 173 6.08 19.78 5.89
C PHE A 173 4.93 20.62 5.27
N ALA A 174 4.13 21.30 6.10
CA ALA A 174 3.03 22.14 5.65
C ALA A 174 3.46 23.40 4.87
N GLN A 175 4.74 23.73 4.89
CA GLN A 175 5.32 24.91 4.20
C GLN A 175 6.07 24.53 2.93
N LEU A 176 6.25 23.22 2.67
CA LEU A 176 6.92 22.73 1.49
C LEU A 176 6.17 23.14 0.22
N GLN A 177 6.89 23.67 -0.73
CA GLN A 177 6.38 23.94 -2.06
C GLN A 177 6.73 22.76 -2.97
N LEU A 178 5.71 22.11 -3.48
CA LEU A 178 5.90 21.06 -4.47
C LEU A 178 6.15 21.69 -5.84
N ALA A 179 7.13 21.14 -6.56
CA ALA A 179 7.41 21.57 -7.92
C ALA A 179 6.23 21.25 -8.83
N GLN A 180 6.08 22.04 -9.89
CA GLN A 180 5.05 21.77 -10.90
C GLN A 180 5.47 20.56 -11.77
N SER A 181 4.47 19.77 -12.20
CA SER A 181 4.68 18.65 -13.15
C SER A 181 5.53 17.50 -12.64
N LEU A 182 5.49 17.23 -11.32
CA LEU A 182 6.13 16.05 -10.75
C LEU A 182 5.47 14.75 -11.25
N THR A 183 6.29 13.75 -11.53
CA THR A 183 5.84 12.38 -11.79
C THR A 183 5.70 11.57 -10.52
N SER A 184 6.53 11.86 -9.51
CA SER A 184 6.52 11.18 -8.20
C SER A 184 7.02 12.06 -7.06
N ILE A 185 6.51 11.77 -5.87
CA ILE A 185 6.95 12.36 -4.61
C ILE A 185 7.42 11.22 -3.72
N PHE A 186 8.67 11.27 -3.29
CA PHE A 186 9.26 10.29 -2.37
C PHE A 186 9.21 10.83 -0.94
N LEU A 187 8.54 10.11 -0.06
CA LEU A 187 8.52 10.37 1.38
C LEU A 187 9.52 9.42 2.04
N ILE A 188 10.62 9.95 2.56
CA ILE A 188 11.71 9.16 3.12
C ILE A 188 11.65 9.24 4.65
N ILE A 189 11.34 8.09 5.28
CA ILE A 189 11.18 7.98 6.74
C ILE A 189 12.26 7.05 7.29
N GLY A 190 13.09 7.59 8.19
CA GLY A 190 14.17 6.88 8.85
C GLY A 190 13.73 5.86 9.90
N PRO A 191 14.67 5.05 10.40
CA PRO A 191 14.45 4.14 11.51
C PRO A 191 14.42 4.88 12.86
N GLU A 192 14.14 4.14 13.94
CA GLU A 192 14.14 4.70 15.30
C GLU A 192 15.49 5.32 15.71
N GLY A 193 16.60 4.83 15.13
CA GLY A 193 17.95 5.38 15.34
C GLY A 193 18.26 6.64 14.52
N GLY A 194 17.27 7.13 13.75
CA GLY A 194 17.43 8.28 12.85
C GLY A 194 18.19 7.93 11.57
N ILE A 195 18.28 8.89 10.67
CA ILE A 195 19.06 8.81 9.42
C ILE A 195 20.49 9.27 9.74
N SER A 196 21.50 8.56 9.24
CA SER A 196 22.90 8.95 9.48
C SER A 196 23.27 10.19 8.67
N PRO A 197 24.30 10.99 9.10
CA PRO A 197 24.77 12.13 8.33
C PRO A 197 25.26 11.77 6.92
N SER A 198 25.86 10.60 6.76
CA SER A 198 26.27 10.07 5.46
C SER A 198 25.08 9.79 4.54
N GLU A 199 24.00 9.22 5.06
CA GLU A 199 22.77 8.98 4.31
C GLU A 199 22.03 10.28 3.94
N LEU A 200 21.96 11.23 4.89
CA LEU A 200 21.40 12.56 4.60
C LEU A 200 22.14 13.24 3.46
N SER A 201 23.48 13.25 3.50
CA SER A 201 24.31 13.83 2.44
C SER A 201 24.07 13.16 1.08
N LEU A 202 23.82 11.85 1.04
CA LEU A 202 23.50 11.13 -0.20
C LEU A 202 22.13 11.56 -0.75
N PHE A 203 21.14 11.78 0.10
CA PHE A 203 19.80 12.26 -0.34
C PHE A 203 19.81 13.73 -0.78
N GLU A 204 20.68 14.57 -0.21
CA GLU A 204 20.81 15.99 -0.58
C GLU A 204 21.52 16.18 -1.93
N ASN A 205 22.40 15.24 -2.31
CA ASN A 205 23.23 15.34 -3.53
C ASN A 205 22.73 14.47 -4.71
N GLY A 206 21.71 13.66 -4.51
CA GLY A 206 21.11 12.80 -5.54
C GLY A 206 19.84 13.37 -6.09
#